data_a3efc80fce271900f0531f7fc1cc9696
#
_entry.id   a3efc80fce271900f0531f7fc1cc9696
#
_cell.length_a   1.000
_cell.length_b   1.000
_cell.length_c   1.000
_cell.angle_alpha   90.00
_cell.angle_beta   90.00
_cell.angle_gamma   90.00
#
_symmetry.space_group_name_H-M   'P 1'
#
loop_
_entity.id
_entity.type
_entity.pdbx_description
1 polymer ?
#
loop_
_entity_poly.entity_id
_entity_poly.type
_entity_poly.pdbx_seq_one_letter_code
_entity_poly.pdbx_strand_id
1 'polypeptide(L)'
;NEGIDFAEWFTKLGITYIVFKYRMPHGNPDVPEQDTRLALKVVREKFPEFCDKLGVMGASIGGYLATFSATLLPDDEKPDFQILMYPVVSVDDRLTHFPCRERMFGHSYSPDKMEQYSPIEHITSGTPAAFIVAAADDAVVSPLNGIMYAARLQKADIPISLHIYPAGGHGFGYNDSFVYKQEWLQELGEW
;
A
#
# COMPACT_ATOMS: atom_id res chain seq x y z
N ASN A 1 -14.75 2.54 -1.14
CA ASN A 1 -14.94 3.89 -1.63
C ASN A 1 -13.62 4.50 -2.12
N GLU A 2 -12.48 4.23 -1.49
CA GLU A 2 -11.17 4.74 -1.90
C GLU A 2 -10.70 4.20 -3.27
N GLY A 3 -11.33 3.16 -3.79
CA GLY A 3 -10.93 2.58 -5.06
C GLY A 3 -11.29 3.43 -6.28
N ILE A 4 -12.57 3.79 -6.47
CA ILE A 4 -13.03 4.43 -7.70
C ILE A 4 -12.86 5.96 -7.69
N ASP A 5 -12.78 6.57 -6.51
CA ASP A 5 -12.78 8.03 -6.36
C ASP A 5 -11.57 8.70 -7.03
N PHE A 6 -10.47 7.98 -7.18
CA PHE A 6 -9.27 8.44 -7.88
C PHE A 6 -9.31 8.28 -9.40
N ALA A 7 -10.27 7.54 -9.95
CA ALA A 7 -10.26 7.15 -11.36
C ALA A 7 -10.24 8.36 -12.30
N GLU A 8 -11.08 9.36 -12.03
CA GLU A 8 -11.13 10.58 -12.86
C GLU A 8 -9.83 11.38 -12.78
N TRP A 9 -9.21 11.46 -11.61
CA TRP A 9 -7.98 12.20 -11.39
C TRP A 9 -6.81 11.55 -12.15
N PHE A 10 -6.61 10.24 -12.02
CA PHE A 10 -5.56 9.51 -12.75
C PHE A 10 -5.77 9.52 -14.25
N THR A 11 -7.01 9.36 -14.73
CA THR A 11 -7.28 9.36 -16.18
C THR A 11 -7.04 10.72 -16.80
N LYS A 12 -7.28 11.83 -16.09
CA LYS A 12 -6.89 13.18 -16.53
C LYS A 12 -5.39 13.36 -16.70
N LEU A 13 -4.58 12.61 -15.95
CA LEU A 13 -3.12 12.56 -16.08
C LEU A 13 -2.64 11.58 -17.17
N GLY A 14 -3.56 10.94 -17.90
CA GLY A 14 -3.24 9.96 -18.95
C GLY A 14 -2.86 8.58 -18.38
N ILE A 15 -3.17 8.31 -17.11
CA ILE A 15 -2.85 7.05 -16.43
C ILE A 15 -4.08 6.14 -16.48
N THR A 16 -3.91 4.92 -16.97
CA THR A 16 -4.94 3.87 -16.87
C THR A 16 -5.11 3.45 -15.42
N TYR A 17 -6.34 3.52 -14.93
CA TYR A 17 -6.64 3.22 -13.53
C TYR A 17 -7.54 1.99 -13.43
N ILE A 18 -7.10 0.99 -12.67
CA ILE A 18 -7.81 -0.29 -12.50
C ILE A 18 -8.15 -0.47 -11.02
N VAL A 19 -9.43 -0.67 -10.72
CA VAL A 19 -9.89 -0.99 -9.37
C VAL A 19 -9.88 -2.49 -9.16
N PHE A 20 -9.04 -2.94 -8.23
CA PHE A 20 -8.90 -4.34 -7.88
C PHE A 20 -9.78 -4.70 -6.69
N LYS A 21 -10.65 -5.70 -6.86
CA LYS A 21 -11.47 -6.28 -5.80
C LYS A 21 -10.94 -7.66 -5.42
N TYR A 22 -10.37 -7.78 -4.23
CA TYR A 22 -9.80 -9.01 -3.71
C TYR A 22 -10.74 -9.70 -2.71
N ARG A 23 -10.54 -10.99 -2.52
CA ARG A 23 -11.25 -11.79 -1.51
C ARG A 23 -10.74 -11.45 -0.11
N MET A 24 -11.66 -11.48 0.86
CA MET A 24 -11.29 -11.28 2.27
C MET A 24 -10.55 -12.50 2.83
N PRO A 25 -9.59 -12.32 3.73
CA PRO A 25 -8.73 -13.40 4.23
C PRO A 25 -9.48 -14.45 5.07
N HIS A 26 -10.46 -14.06 5.89
CA HIS A 26 -11.18 -14.97 6.77
C HIS A 26 -10.25 -15.92 7.56
N GLY A 27 -9.14 -15.41 8.10
CA GLY A 27 -8.14 -16.17 8.83
C GLY A 27 -7.04 -16.82 7.97
N ASN A 28 -7.06 -16.61 6.66
CA ASN A 28 -6.02 -17.08 5.74
C ASN A 28 -5.45 -15.89 4.91
N PRO A 29 -4.29 -15.36 5.29
CA PRO A 29 -3.67 -14.22 4.61
C PRO A 29 -3.28 -14.51 3.16
N ASP A 30 -3.00 -15.76 2.82
CA ASP A 30 -2.61 -16.16 1.46
C ASP A 30 -3.71 -15.84 0.42
N VAL A 31 -4.98 -15.79 0.83
CA VAL A 31 -6.10 -15.56 -0.10
C VAL A 31 -6.00 -14.21 -0.79
N PRO A 32 -5.98 -13.05 -0.08
CA PRO A 32 -5.82 -11.75 -0.73
C PRO A 32 -4.45 -11.55 -1.36
N GLU A 33 -3.40 -12.20 -0.85
CA GLU A 33 -2.06 -12.13 -1.42
C GLU A 33 -1.99 -12.83 -2.78
N GLN A 34 -2.57 -14.02 -2.92
CA GLN A 34 -2.69 -14.73 -4.20
C GLN A 34 -3.53 -13.94 -5.21
N ASP A 35 -4.63 -13.31 -4.76
CA ASP A 35 -5.45 -12.47 -5.61
C ASP A 35 -4.66 -11.26 -6.13
N THR A 36 -3.84 -10.64 -5.27
CA THR A 36 -2.99 -9.51 -5.63
C THR A 36 -1.95 -9.90 -6.67
N ARG A 37 -1.25 -11.01 -6.44
CA ARG A 37 -0.28 -11.56 -7.40
C ARG A 37 -0.94 -11.87 -8.75
N LEU A 38 -2.10 -12.52 -8.72
CA LEU A 38 -2.86 -12.85 -9.92
C LEU A 38 -3.33 -11.59 -10.66
N ALA A 39 -3.78 -10.55 -9.95
CA ALA A 39 -4.21 -9.29 -10.56
C ALA A 39 -3.08 -8.64 -11.34
N LEU A 40 -1.88 -8.50 -10.75
CA LEU A 40 -0.70 -7.96 -11.43
C LEU A 40 -0.34 -8.76 -12.69
N LYS A 41 -0.35 -10.08 -12.59
CA LYS A 41 -0.12 -10.99 -13.73
C LYS A 41 -1.16 -10.77 -14.83
N VAL A 42 -2.45 -10.76 -14.49
CA VAL A 42 -3.54 -10.57 -15.45
C VAL A 42 -3.43 -9.21 -16.16
N VAL A 43 -3.11 -8.14 -15.43
CA VAL A 43 -2.93 -6.81 -16.02
C VAL A 43 -1.80 -6.83 -17.05
N ARG A 44 -0.63 -7.39 -16.72
CA ARG A 44 0.50 -7.49 -17.65
C ARG A 44 0.20 -8.35 -18.88
N GLU A 45 -0.51 -9.46 -18.71
CA GLU A 45 -0.82 -10.39 -19.81
C GLU A 45 -1.96 -9.93 -20.71
N LYS A 46 -2.97 -9.26 -20.15
CA LYS A 46 -4.20 -8.89 -20.88
C LYS A 46 -4.21 -7.47 -21.41
N PHE A 47 -3.39 -6.59 -20.84
CA PHE A 47 -3.35 -5.18 -21.16
C PHE A 47 -1.90 -4.68 -21.35
N PRO A 48 -1.05 -5.43 -22.12
CA PRO A 48 0.36 -5.07 -22.28
C PRO A 48 0.56 -3.68 -22.88
N GLU A 49 -0.38 -3.20 -23.70
CA GLU A 49 -0.36 -1.88 -24.31
C GLU A 49 -0.47 -0.70 -23.33
N PHE A 50 -0.88 -0.97 -22.08
CA PHE A 50 -0.98 0.02 -20.99
C PHE A 50 0.08 -0.19 -19.90
N CYS A 51 1.01 -1.12 -20.09
CA CYS A 51 1.92 -1.59 -19.05
C CYS A 51 3.39 -1.22 -19.28
N ASP A 52 3.68 -0.04 -19.81
CA ASP A 52 5.07 0.48 -19.80
C ASP A 52 5.60 0.56 -18.37
N LYS A 53 4.74 0.96 -17.43
CA LYS A 53 4.96 0.86 -15.98
C LYS A 53 3.65 0.49 -15.29
N LEU A 54 3.73 -0.46 -14.37
CA LEU A 54 2.61 -0.93 -13.57
C LEU A 54 2.82 -0.57 -12.10
N GLY A 55 2.10 0.44 -11.61
CA GLY A 55 2.08 0.80 -10.19
C GLY A 55 0.98 0.10 -9.40
N VAL A 56 1.15 0.05 -8.09
CA VAL A 56 0.10 -0.34 -7.14
C VAL A 56 -0.22 0.82 -6.22
N MET A 57 -1.51 0.98 -5.92
CA MET A 57 -1.98 1.96 -4.96
C MET A 57 -2.82 1.27 -3.90
N GLY A 58 -2.57 1.57 -2.62
CA GLY A 58 -3.31 0.96 -1.53
C GLY A 58 -3.48 1.85 -0.32
N ALA A 59 -4.70 1.80 0.26
CA ALA A 59 -5.06 2.52 1.47
C ALA A 59 -5.26 1.56 2.63
N SER A 60 -4.80 1.91 3.83
CA SER A 60 -5.03 1.12 5.04
C SER A 60 -4.59 -0.35 4.87
N ILE A 61 -5.50 -1.31 4.98
CA ILE A 61 -5.22 -2.72 4.68
C ILE A 61 -4.93 -2.98 3.20
N GLY A 62 -5.44 -2.15 2.28
CA GLY A 62 -5.02 -2.16 0.88
C GLY A 62 -3.55 -1.75 0.71
N GLY A 63 -3.05 -0.88 1.59
CA GLY A 63 -1.63 -0.56 1.71
C GLY A 63 -0.78 -1.76 2.10
N TYR A 64 -1.31 -2.67 2.92
CA TYR A 64 -0.66 -3.96 3.18
C TYR A 64 -0.46 -4.77 1.89
N LEU A 65 -1.51 -4.92 1.08
CA LEU A 65 -1.40 -5.69 -0.17
C LEU A 65 -0.47 -5.01 -1.19
N ALA A 66 -0.47 -3.68 -1.22
CA ALA A 66 0.47 -2.93 -2.06
C ALA A 66 1.93 -3.15 -1.61
N THR A 67 2.21 -3.04 -0.31
CA THR A 67 3.56 -3.30 0.24
C THR A 67 3.95 -4.77 0.14
N PHE A 68 3.01 -5.72 0.32
CA PHE A 68 3.23 -7.14 0.07
C PHE A 68 3.70 -7.38 -1.37
N SER A 69 3.01 -6.82 -2.36
CA SER A 69 3.40 -6.99 -3.76
C SER A 69 4.77 -6.36 -4.09
N ALA A 70 5.13 -5.31 -3.39
CA ALA A 70 6.40 -4.60 -3.56
C ALA A 70 7.60 -5.29 -2.88
N THR A 71 7.37 -6.10 -1.83
CA THR A 71 8.46 -6.66 -1.01
C THR A 71 8.56 -8.17 -1.04
N LEU A 72 7.43 -8.88 -1.11
CA LEU A 72 7.35 -10.33 -0.94
C LEU A 72 7.19 -11.11 -2.26
N LEU A 73 6.78 -10.45 -3.34
CA LEU A 73 6.77 -11.09 -4.66
C LEU A 73 8.20 -11.23 -5.22
N PRO A 74 8.45 -12.20 -6.13
CA PRO A 74 9.67 -12.26 -6.92
C PRO A 74 9.90 -10.94 -7.68
N ASP A 75 11.16 -10.57 -7.90
CA ASP A 75 11.52 -9.26 -8.49
C ASP A 75 10.89 -9.01 -9.87
N ASP A 76 10.74 -10.06 -10.67
CA ASP A 76 10.09 -10.00 -11.99
C ASP A 76 8.56 -9.90 -11.94
N GLU A 77 7.96 -10.12 -10.77
CA GLU A 77 6.51 -9.99 -10.55
C GLU A 77 6.13 -8.70 -9.81
N LYS A 78 7.10 -8.01 -9.19
CA LYS A 78 6.86 -6.77 -8.43
C LYS A 78 6.30 -5.65 -9.31
N PRO A 79 5.49 -4.74 -8.75
CA PRO A 79 5.12 -3.49 -9.43
C PRO A 79 6.36 -2.61 -9.64
N ASP A 80 6.27 -1.62 -10.54
CA ASP A 80 7.35 -0.66 -10.80
C ASP A 80 7.41 0.46 -9.76
N PHE A 81 6.30 0.75 -9.07
CA PHE A 81 6.19 1.74 -8.00
C PHE A 81 4.99 1.45 -7.09
N GLN A 82 4.98 2.07 -5.91
CA GLN A 82 3.91 1.92 -4.93
C GLN A 82 3.44 3.27 -4.37
N ILE A 83 2.12 3.46 -4.28
CA ILE A 83 1.45 4.61 -3.67
C ILE A 83 0.70 4.13 -2.45
N LEU A 84 1.07 4.63 -1.27
CA LEU A 84 0.63 4.11 0.02
C LEU A 84 -0.09 5.21 0.82
N MET A 85 -1.37 5.02 1.07
CA MET A 85 -2.16 5.94 1.88
C MET A 85 -2.41 5.33 3.27
N TYR A 86 -1.90 5.99 4.33
CA TYR A 86 -2.03 5.53 5.72
C TYR A 86 -1.91 3.99 5.84
N PRO A 87 -0.83 3.40 5.28
CA PRO A 87 -0.76 1.95 5.06
C PRO A 87 -0.56 1.18 6.34
N VAL A 88 -1.08 -0.05 6.38
CA VAL A 88 -0.56 -1.09 7.26
C VAL A 88 0.65 -1.72 6.56
N VAL A 89 1.81 -1.77 7.20
CA VAL A 89 3.06 -2.34 6.64
C VAL A 89 3.63 -3.48 7.48
N SER A 90 3.01 -3.75 8.62
CA SER A 90 3.43 -4.80 9.54
C SER A 90 2.22 -5.41 10.23
N VAL A 91 2.33 -6.68 10.57
CA VAL A 91 1.39 -7.40 11.43
C VAL A 91 2.00 -7.72 12.81
N ASP A 92 3.20 -7.22 13.08
CA ASP A 92 3.88 -7.27 14.37
C ASP A 92 3.21 -6.36 15.41
N ASP A 93 3.27 -6.73 16.69
CA ASP A 93 2.60 -6.04 17.81
C ASP A 93 2.96 -4.55 17.95
N ARG A 94 4.13 -4.14 17.46
CA ARG A 94 4.63 -2.76 17.59
C ARG A 94 3.96 -1.77 16.64
N LEU A 95 3.46 -2.25 15.49
CA LEU A 95 2.94 -1.41 14.42
C LEU A 95 1.54 -1.82 13.96
N THR A 96 1.10 -3.02 14.33
CA THR A 96 -0.10 -3.59 13.76
C THR A 96 -1.38 -2.86 14.17
N HIS A 97 -2.33 -2.83 13.24
CA HIS A 97 -3.73 -2.61 13.53
C HIS A 97 -4.37 -3.96 13.90
N PHE A 98 -4.60 -4.22 15.19
CA PHE A 98 -5.07 -5.50 15.72
C PHE A 98 -6.28 -6.08 14.96
N PRO A 99 -7.36 -5.33 14.65
CA PRO A 99 -8.47 -5.85 13.88
C PRO A 99 -8.09 -6.38 12.49
N CYS A 100 -7.11 -5.78 11.82
CA CYS A 100 -6.60 -6.30 10.55
C CYS A 100 -5.89 -7.64 10.74
N ARG A 101 -5.02 -7.73 11.73
CA ARG A 101 -4.30 -8.97 12.05
C ARG A 101 -5.26 -10.12 12.38
N GLU A 102 -6.25 -9.88 13.22
CA GLU A 102 -7.25 -10.91 13.57
C GLU A 102 -8.03 -11.38 12.33
N ARG A 103 -8.39 -10.49 11.42
CA ARG A 103 -9.05 -10.86 10.16
C ARG A 103 -8.16 -11.66 9.24
N MET A 104 -6.84 -11.38 9.25
CA MET A 104 -5.87 -12.08 8.41
C MET A 104 -5.53 -13.46 8.94
N PHE A 105 -5.33 -13.61 10.26
CA PHE A 105 -4.79 -14.84 10.85
C PHE A 105 -5.75 -15.57 11.81
N GLY A 106 -6.93 -15.00 12.08
CA GLY A 106 -7.78 -15.47 13.18
C GLY A 106 -7.09 -15.22 14.52
N HIS A 107 -7.21 -16.19 15.44
CA HIS A 107 -6.56 -16.13 16.76
C HIS A 107 -5.24 -16.91 16.83
N SER A 108 -4.78 -17.48 15.72
CA SER A 108 -3.59 -18.36 15.68
C SER A 108 -2.46 -17.68 14.91
N TYR A 109 -1.63 -16.92 15.62
CA TYR A 109 -0.42 -16.33 15.06
C TYR A 109 0.77 -16.53 16.01
N SER A 110 1.95 -16.66 15.45
CA SER A 110 3.22 -16.79 16.16
C SER A 110 4.17 -15.66 15.75
N PRO A 111 5.23 -15.37 16.53
CA PRO A 111 6.24 -14.39 16.13
C PRO A 111 6.81 -14.64 14.73
N ASP A 112 7.12 -15.89 14.39
CA ASP A 112 7.64 -16.26 13.06
C ASP A 112 6.66 -15.92 11.94
N LYS A 113 5.35 -16.16 12.16
CA LYS A 113 4.32 -15.73 11.20
C LYS A 113 4.23 -14.21 11.10
N MET A 114 4.37 -13.49 12.22
CA MET A 114 4.33 -12.03 12.20
C MET A 114 5.47 -11.46 11.37
N GLU A 115 6.67 -12.01 11.48
CA GLU A 115 7.81 -11.62 10.66
C GLU A 115 7.57 -11.99 9.19
N GLN A 116 7.17 -13.23 8.90
CA GLN A 116 6.91 -13.73 7.54
C GLN A 116 5.90 -12.86 6.78
N TYR A 117 4.85 -12.38 7.43
CA TYR A 117 3.76 -11.61 6.82
C TYR A 117 3.85 -10.10 7.10
N SER A 118 5.01 -9.60 7.50
CA SER A 118 5.24 -8.16 7.70
C SER A 118 6.06 -7.59 6.54
N PRO A 119 5.45 -6.92 5.54
CA PRO A 119 6.16 -6.39 4.37
C PRO A 119 7.39 -5.56 4.71
N ILE A 120 7.37 -4.80 5.81
CA ILE A 120 8.47 -3.97 6.27
C ILE A 120 9.76 -4.76 6.57
N GLU A 121 9.66 -6.04 6.88
CA GLU A 121 10.82 -6.91 7.19
C GLU A 121 11.44 -7.52 5.91
N HIS A 122 10.78 -7.39 4.75
CA HIS A 122 11.19 -7.99 3.48
C HIS A 122 11.66 -6.96 2.43
N ILE A 123 12.01 -5.75 2.86
CA ILE A 123 12.57 -4.73 1.96
C ILE A 123 13.96 -5.16 1.49
N THR A 124 14.16 -5.12 0.18
CA THR A 124 15.44 -5.42 -0.50
C THR A 124 15.79 -4.32 -1.47
N SER A 125 16.96 -4.37 -2.09
CA SER A 125 17.33 -3.45 -3.18
C SER A 125 16.45 -3.54 -4.42
N GLY A 126 15.66 -4.62 -4.57
CA GLY A 126 14.66 -4.79 -5.62
C GLY A 126 13.27 -4.26 -5.25
N THR A 127 13.09 -3.66 -4.07
CA THR A 127 11.82 -3.04 -3.68
C THR A 127 11.63 -1.75 -4.47
N PRO A 128 10.45 -1.53 -5.11
CA PRO A 128 10.22 -0.35 -5.92
C PRO A 128 10.05 0.94 -5.10
N ALA A 129 10.24 2.08 -5.79
CA ALA A 129 10.04 3.42 -5.23
C ALA A 129 8.64 3.58 -4.60
N ALA A 130 8.54 4.40 -3.55
CA ALA A 130 7.31 4.58 -2.79
C ALA A 130 6.94 6.06 -2.61
N PHE A 131 5.67 6.38 -2.88
CA PHE A 131 5.00 7.58 -2.38
C PHE A 131 4.14 7.19 -1.18
N ILE A 132 4.31 7.88 -0.05
CA ILE A 132 3.64 7.54 1.21
C ILE A 132 2.97 8.79 1.77
N VAL A 133 1.67 8.69 2.09
CA VAL A 133 0.93 9.79 2.72
C VAL A 133 0.14 9.28 3.93
N ALA A 134 0.17 10.04 5.03
CA ALA A 134 -0.60 9.75 6.24
C ALA A 134 -0.93 11.04 7.01
N ALA A 135 -1.81 10.94 8.00
CA ALA A 135 -2.11 12.01 8.93
C ALA A 135 -1.50 11.71 10.32
N ALA A 136 -0.94 12.73 10.97
CA ALA A 136 -0.31 12.59 12.27
C ALA A 136 -1.30 12.23 13.39
N ASP A 137 -2.57 12.59 13.21
CA ASP A 137 -3.68 12.34 14.12
C ASP A 137 -4.47 11.06 13.82
N ASP A 138 -3.94 10.16 12.94
CA ASP A 138 -4.58 8.88 12.66
C ASP A 138 -4.58 7.97 13.89
N ALA A 139 -5.76 7.79 14.49
CA ALA A 139 -5.98 6.97 15.67
C ALA A 139 -6.32 5.49 15.36
N VAL A 140 -6.44 5.13 14.07
CA VAL A 140 -6.79 3.77 13.61
C VAL A 140 -5.54 3.01 13.18
N VAL A 141 -4.79 3.56 12.23
CA VAL A 141 -3.50 3.02 11.79
C VAL A 141 -2.42 4.06 12.09
N SER A 142 -1.57 3.75 13.06
CA SER A 142 -0.50 4.67 13.46
C SER A 142 0.33 5.13 12.26
N PRO A 143 0.58 6.44 12.09
CA PRO A 143 1.44 6.96 11.03
C PRO A 143 2.87 6.43 11.12
N LEU A 144 3.26 5.85 12.25
CA LEU A 144 4.54 5.14 12.39
C LEU A 144 4.71 4.00 11.37
N ASN A 145 3.62 3.40 10.87
CA ASN A 145 3.69 2.44 9.77
C ASN A 145 4.41 3.05 8.55
N GLY A 146 3.90 4.16 8.03
CA GLY A 146 4.49 4.87 6.89
C GLY A 146 5.91 5.40 7.18
N ILE A 147 6.11 5.98 8.36
CA ILE A 147 7.41 6.54 8.78
C ILE A 147 8.49 5.46 8.85
N MET A 148 8.20 4.33 9.49
CA MET A 148 9.18 3.24 9.65
C MET A 148 9.42 2.51 8.32
N TYR A 149 8.40 2.36 7.50
CA TYR A 149 8.55 1.79 6.16
C TYR A 149 9.47 2.69 5.30
N ALA A 150 9.23 4.00 5.28
CA ALA A 150 10.10 4.96 4.61
C ALA A 150 11.54 4.90 5.13
N ALA A 151 11.75 4.83 6.45
CA ALA A 151 13.08 4.72 7.03
C ALA A 151 13.81 3.43 6.61
N ARG A 152 13.08 2.32 6.44
CA ARG A 152 13.66 1.06 5.96
C ARG A 152 13.98 1.12 4.46
N LEU A 153 13.10 1.71 3.63
CA LEU A 153 13.35 1.97 2.22
C LEU A 153 14.60 2.85 2.03
N GLN A 154 14.72 3.91 2.81
CA GLN A 154 15.88 4.80 2.76
C GLN A 154 17.19 4.07 3.08
N LYS A 155 17.19 3.15 4.04
CA LYS A 155 18.37 2.32 4.36
C LYS A 155 18.76 1.35 3.24
N ALA A 156 17.80 1.01 2.37
CA ALA A 156 18.02 0.15 1.20
C ALA A 156 18.28 0.96 -0.08
N ASP A 157 18.50 2.28 0.05
CA ASP A 157 18.73 3.23 -1.05
C ASP A 157 17.58 3.28 -2.08
N ILE A 158 16.33 3.00 -1.63
CA ILE A 158 15.14 3.06 -2.45
C ILE A 158 14.56 4.48 -2.45
N PRO A 159 14.21 5.06 -3.62
CA PRO A 159 13.58 6.37 -3.70
C PRO A 159 12.24 6.41 -2.95
N ILE A 160 12.04 7.45 -2.15
CA ILE A 160 10.82 7.66 -1.36
C ILE A 160 10.36 9.12 -1.41
N SER A 161 9.04 9.30 -1.36
CA SER A 161 8.39 10.55 -1.01
C SER A 161 7.47 10.28 0.17
N LEU A 162 7.66 10.98 1.29
CA LEU A 162 6.91 10.78 2.53
C LEU A 162 6.25 12.07 2.98
N HIS A 163 4.93 12.08 3.10
CA HIS A 163 4.12 13.22 3.48
C HIS A 163 3.28 12.89 4.72
N ILE A 164 3.52 13.60 5.81
CA ILE A 164 2.75 13.47 7.06
C ILE A 164 2.04 14.79 7.33
N TYR A 165 0.74 14.81 7.12
CA TYR A 165 -0.08 15.99 7.40
C TYR A 165 -0.48 16.06 8.86
N PRO A 166 -0.60 17.28 9.44
CA PRO A 166 -0.90 17.45 10.88
C PRO A 166 -2.21 16.83 11.32
N ALA A 167 -3.23 16.84 10.44
CA ALA A 167 -4.56 16.34 10.71
C ALA A 167 -5.19 15.73 9.46
N GLY A 168 -6.18 14.86 9.66
CA GLY A 168 -6.91 14.16 8.58
C GLY A 168 -7.52 12.86 9.06
N GLY A 169 -7.02 12.33 10.16
CA GLY A 169 -7.44 11.04 10.70
C GLY A 169 -7.17 9.89 9.74
N HIS A 170 -7.93 8.81 9.89
CA HIS A 170 -7.86 7.65 9.03
C HIS A 170 -8.88 7.71 7.90
N GLY A 171 -8.49 7.26 6.70
CA GLY A 171 -9.44 7.11 5.59
C GLY A 171 -9.76 8.43 4.86
N PHE A 172 -8.87 9.42 4.88
CA PHE A 172 -9.11 10.69 4.19
C PHE A 172 -9.17 10.53 2.65
N GLY A 173 -8.40 9.61 2.07
CA GLY A 173 -8.44 9.26 0.65
C GLY A 173 -8.60 10.43 -0.30
N TYR A 174 -9.60 10.37 -1.18
CA TYR A 174 -9.98 11.44 -2.12
C TYR A 174 -11.09 12.35 -1.56
N ASN A 175 -11.27 12.40 -0.25
CA ASN A 175 -12.38 13.12 0.39
C ASN A 175 -12.16 14.64 0.35
N ASP A 176 -13.20 15.37 -0.09
CA ASP A 176 -13.18 16.85 -0.15
C ASP A 176 -13.13 17.51 1.24
N SER A 177 -13.49 16.79 2.30
CA SER A 177 -13.34 17.28 3.68
C SER A 177 -11.91 17.25 4.20
N PHE A 178 -10.99 16.58 3.51
CA PHE A 178 -9.57 16.57 3.87
C PHE A 178 -8.93 17.90 3.45
N VAL A 179 -8.57 18.71 4.42
CA VAL A 179 -8.11 20.09 4.19
C VAL A 179 -6.80 20.19 3.39
N TYR A 180 -5.99 19.12 3.34
CA TYR A 180 -4.76 19.03 2.59
C TYR A 180 -4.90 18.24 1.29
N LYS A 181 -6.15 18.05 0.81
CA LYS A 181 -6.41 17.24 -0.39
C LYS A 181 -5.66 17.75 -1.61
N GLN A 182 -5.66 19.06 -1.83
CA GLN A 182 -5.04 19.65 -3.02
C GLN A 182 -3.52 19.51 -2.96
N GLU A 183 -2.93 19.74 -1.80
CA GLU A 183 -1.49 19.64 -1.58
C GLU A 183 -1.00 18.22 -1.87
N TRP A 184 -1.58 17.19 -1.26
CA TRP A 184 -1.08 15.84 -1.46
C TRP A 184 -1.33 15.29 -2.86
N LEU A 185 -2.43 15.70 -3.52
CA LEU A 185 -2.68 15.31 -4.91
C LEU A 185 -1.72 16.00 -5.88
N GLN A 186 -1.34 17.26 -5.60
CA GLN A 186 -0.30 17.95 -6.36
C GLN A 186 1.04 17.23 -6.20
N GLU A 187 1.46 16.94 -4.98
CA GLU A 187 2.70 16.23 -4.69
C GLU A 187 2.75 14.84 -5.32
N LEU A 188 1.63 14.11 -5.31
CA LEU A 188 1.50 12.83 -6.00
C LEU A 188 1.60 12.98 -7.52
N GLY A 189 1.02 14.04 -8.09
CA GLY A 189 1.06 14.29 -9.53
C GLY A 189 2.43 14.74 -10.04
N GLU A 190 3.24 15.34 -9.17
CA GLU A 190 4.62 15.75 -9.49
C GLU A 190 5.63 14.61 -9.29
N TRP A 191 5.31 13.62 -8.45
CA TRP A 191 6.13 12.44 -8.18
C TRP A 191 6.11 11.44 -9.33
#